data_9ed4010e6b85ddf33bd43eab21cff9ce
#
_entry.id   9ed4010e6b85ddf33bd43eab21cff9ce
#
_cell.length_a   1.000
_cell.length_b   1.000
_cell.length_c   1.000
_cell.angle_alpha   90.00
_cell.angle_beta   90.00
_cell.angle_gamma   90.00
#
_symmetry.space_group_name_H-M   'P 1'
#
loop_
_entity.id
_entity.type
_entity.pdbx_description
1 polymer ?
#
loop_
_entity_poly.entity_id
_entity_poly.type
_entity_poly.pdbx_seq_one_letter_code
_entity_poly.pdbx_strand_id
1 'polypeptide(L)'
;MLKSALNINNFSFKSHTSTAFIGTNGSGKSTLINTILGIRADYNIKAQNNNTPYKNNIMPQRKQLGVVSNLFNYPPGLSANDIFRFYKFFYKNCTINLFDKKLLNKTYESLSDGQKQRLKIDLALSHHPQLVIMDEPETSLEQNALIKLSSLIELRNTQQLTSIIATHDLIVLESCKWVLLLNGGNIAKYETLDSILKTITISFSLKEKPTAKDLLALLKDI
;
A
#
# COMPACT_ATOMS: atom_id res chain seq x y z
N MET A 1 19.28 18.75 -15.72
CA MET A 1 18.32 17.66 -16.04
C MET A 1 18.00 16.91 -14.77
N LEU A 2 16.79 17.00 -14.27
CA LEU A 2 16.33 16.14 -13.17
C LEU A 2 16.29 14.71 -13.69
N LYS A 3 17.12 13.80 -13.14
CA LYS A 3 17.04 12.38 -13.44
C LYS A 3 15.62 11.91 -13.15
N SER A 4 14.97 11.26 -14.10
CA SER A 4 13.66 10.62 -13.85
C SER A 4 13.82 9.66 -12.68
N ALA A 5 12.95 9.77 -11.68
CA ALA A 5 13.00 8.91 -10.48
C ALA A 5 12.63 7.45 -10.81
N LEU A 6 12.12 7.16 -12.02
CA LEU A 6 11.73 5.83 -12.50
C LEU A 6 12.22 5.59 -13.93
N ASN A 7 12.74 4.37 -14.17
CA ASN A 7 13.18 3.85 -15.48
C ASN A 7 12.39 2.57 -15.80
N ILE A 8 11.05 2.65 -15.79
CA ILE A 8 10.18 1.49 -16.01
C ILE A 8 9.43 1.69 -17.31
N ASN A 9 9.73 0.87 -18.32
CA ASN A 9 9.12 1.02 -19.65
C ASN A 9 7.81 0.24 -19.81
N ASN A 10 7.72 -0.99 -19.34
CA ASN A 10 6.52 -1.81 -19.38
C ASN A 10 6.49 -2.71 -18.14
N PHE A 11 5.45 -2.62 -17.36
CA PHE A 11 5.29 -3.47 -16.19
C PHE A 11 3.81 -3.75 -15.92
N SER A 12 3.50 -4.98 -15.48
CA SER A 12 2.15 -5.36 -15.06
C SER A 12 2.18 -6.03 -13.70
N PHE A 13 1.29 -5.60 -12.82
CA PHE A 13 1.10 -6.22 -11.51
C PHE A 13 0.17 -7.42 -11.59
N LYS A 14 0.40 -8.40 -10.73
CA LYS A 14 -0.57 -9.47 -10.50
C LYS A 14 -1.82 -8.90 -9.83
N SER A 15 -2.97 -9.10 -10.46
CA SER A 15 -4.27 -8.80 -9.88
C SER A 15 -4.69 -9.89 -8.89
N HIS A 16 -5.71 -9.61 -8.07
CA HIS A 16 -6.31 -10.56 -7.12
C HIS A 16 -5.34 -11.07 -6.06
N THR A 17 -4.36 -10.26 -5.69
CA THR A 17 -3.34 -10.60 -4.70
C THR A 17 -2.69 -9.34 -4.12
N SER A 18 -1.87 -9.50 -3.08
CA SER A 18 -1.09 -8.42 -2.50
C SER A 18 0.34 -8.39 -3.02
N THR A 19 0.83 -7.19 -3.33
CA THR A 19 2.21 -6.92 -3.73
C THR A 19 2.84 -5.90 -2.79
N ALA A 20 3.92 -6.27 -2.13
CA ALA A 20 4.77 -5.35 -1.37
C ALA A 20 5.79 -4.68 -2.30
N PHE A 21 5.91 -3.35 -2.21
CA PHE A 21 7.02 -2.59 -2.81
C PHE A 21 8.09 -2.39 -1.76
N ILE A 22 9.27 -2.94 -1.99
CA ILE A 22 10.43 -2.83 -1.12
C ILE A 22 11.60 -2.21 -1.87
N GLY A 23 12.52 -1.60 -1.14
CA GLY A 23 13.71 -0.94 -1.67
C GLY A 23 14.19 0.15 -0.72
N THR A 24 15.41 0.62 -0.89
CA THR A 24 16.02 1.68 -0.07
C THR A 24 15.24 3.00 -0.16
N ASN A 25 15.53 3.92 0.76
CA ASN A 25 14.98 5.28 0.67
C ASN A 25 15.45 5.94 -0.63
N GLY A 26 14.53 6.58 -1.34
CA GLY A 26 14.85 7.16 -2.66
C GLY A 26 14.84 6.18 -3.83
N SER A 27 14.57 4.88 -3.61
CA SER A 27 14.50 3.88 -4.71
C SER A 27 13.35 4.10 -5.70
N GLY A 28 12.36 4.95 -5.38
CA GLY A 28 11.26 5.30 -6.26
C GLY A 28 9.90 4.71 -5.88
N LYS A 29 9.73 4.07 -4.70
CA LYS A 29 8.46 3.46 -4.26
C LYS A 29 7.28 4.42 -4.29
N SER A 30 7.36 5.53 -3.57
CA SER A 30 6.29 6.56 -3.52
C SER A 30 6.12 7.23 -4.89
N THR A 31 7.19 7.37 -5.67
CA THR A 31 7.09 7.88 -7.05
C THR A 31 6.28 6.91 -7.91
N LEU A 32 6.54 5.61 -7.82
CA LEU A 32 5.79 4.59 -8.56
C LEU A 32 4.31 4.56 -8.13
N ILE A 33 4.03 4.63 -6.82
CA ILE A 33 2.67 4.74 -6.29
C ILE A 33 1.96 5.98 -6.86
N ASN A 34 2.57 7.16 -6.77
CA ASN A 34 1.99 8.41 -7.27
C ASN A 34 1.76 8.38 -8.79
N THR A 35 2.62 7.66 -9.51
CA THR A 35 2.46 7.44 -10.95
C THR A 35 1.28 6.51 -11.22
N ILE A 36 1.12 5.40 -10.50
CA ILE A 36 -0.04 4.48 -10.61
C ILE A 36 -1.35 5.22 -10.29
N LEU A 37 -1.34 6.10 -9.31
CA LEU A 37 -2.49 6.93 -8.93
C LEU A 37 -2.81 8.04 -9.94
N GLY A 38 -1.96 8.25 -10.95
CA GLY A 38 -2.12 9.34 -11.94
C GLY A 38 -1.90 10.74 -11.35
N ILE A 39 -1.22 10.85 -10.21
CA ILE A 39 -0.86 12.13 -9.57
C ILE A 39 0.31 12.78 -10.31
N ARG A 40 1.19 11.99 -10.91
CA ARG A 40 2.31 12.45 -11.74
C ARG A 40 1.98 12.32 -13.21
N ALA A 41 2.06 13.44 -13.93
CA ALA A 41 1.77 13.52 -15.37
C ALA A 41 3.00 13.26 -16.26
N ASP A 42 4.20 13.26 -15.68
CA ASP A 42 5.48 13.08 -16.37
C ASP A 42 5.78 11.61 -16.76
N TYR A 43 4.90 10.68 -16.40
CA TYR A 43 5.00 9.28 -16.76
C TYR A 43 3.75 8.80 -17.51
N ASN A 44 3.93 8.17 -18.66
CA ASN A 44 2.85 7.53 -19.40
C ASN A 44 2.57 6.15 -18.82
N ILE A 45 1.59 6.04 -17.90
CA ILE A 45 1.08 4.74 -17.46
C ILE A 45 -0.12 4.36 -18.32
N LYS A 46 -0.03 3.21 -18.97
CA LYS A 46 -1.19 2.50 -19.50
C LYS A 46 -1.60 1.46 -18.48
N ALA A 47 -2.40 1.86 -17.48
CA ALA A 47 -3.01 0.91 -16.59
C ALA A 47 -4.14 0.19 -17.33
N GLN A 48 -4.13 -1.15 -17.31
CA GLN A 48 -5.19 -1.98 -17.87
C GLN A 48 -5.76 -2.85 -16.74
N ASN A 49 -7.08 -2.86 -16.60
CA ASN A 49 -7.77 -3.86 -15.83
C ASN A 49 -8.55 -4.74 -16.83
N ASN A 50 -8.28 -6.06 -16.84
CA ASN A 50 -8.97 -7.03 -17.70
C ASN A 50 -9.03 -6.63 -19.20
N ASN A 51 -7.89 -6.23 -19.79
CA ASN A 51 -7.78 -5.79 -21.20
C ASN A 51 -8.52 -4.50 -21.58
N THR A 52 -9.14 -3.80 -20.65
CA THR A 52 -9.69 -2.46 -20.91
C THR A 52 -8.69 -1.38 -20.50
N PRO A 53 -8.18 -0.56 -21.43
CA PRO A 53 -7.31 0.55 -21.07
C PRO A 53 -8.06 1.56 -20.20
N TYR A 54 -7.43 2.03 -19.14
CA TYR A 54 -7.93 3.17 -18.35
C TYR A 54 -7.90 4.43 -19.23
N LYS A 55 -8.83 4.53 -20.17
CA LYS A 55 -9.03 5.75 -20.95
C LYS A 55 -9.94 6.70 -20.17
N ASN A 56 -9.42 7.86 -19.84
CA ASN A 56 -10.08 9.14 -19.54
C ASN A 56 -11.40 9.18 -18.73
N ASN A 57 -11.99 8.06 -18.31
CA ASN A 57 -13.18 7.98 -17.46
C ASN A 57 -12.83 7.28 -16.14
N ILE A 58 -11.97 7.92 -15.35
CA ILE A 58 -11.45 7.42 -14.07
C ILE A 58 -12.57 7.39 -12.98
N MET A 59 -13.68 8.10 -13.16
CA MET A 59 -14.70 8.27 -12.12
C MET A 59 -15.41 6.99 -11.65
N PRO A 60 -15.88 6.08 -12.52
CA PRO A 60 -16.47 4.81 -12.05
C PRO A 60 -15.46 3.90 -11.35
N GLN A 61 -14.19 3.97 -11.77
CA GLN A 61 -13.10 3.13 -11.26
C GLN A 61 -12.56 3.65 -9.92
N ARG A 62 -12.61 4.95 -9.67
CA ARG A 62 -12.24 5.55 -8.38
C ARG A 62 -13.10 5.05 -7.22
N LYS A 63 -14.34 4.66 -7.46
CA LYS A 63 -15.20 4.03 -6.46
C LYS A 63 -14.71 2.65 -6.01
N GLN A 64 -13.81 2.03 -6.78
CA GLN A 64 -13.22 0.73 -6.49
C GLN A 64 -11.77 0.83 -6.01
N LEU A 65 -11.31 2.05 -5.72
CA LEU A 65 -9.95 2.34 -5.29
C LEU A 65 -9.93 2.86 -3.86
N GLY A 66 -9.15 2.22 -2.99
CA GLY A 66 -8.78 2.73 -1.68
C GLY A 66 -7.33 3.25 -1.69
N VAL A 67 -7.07 4.39 -1.06
CA VAL A 67 -5.73 4.97 -1.02
C VAL A 67 -5.37 5.38 0.40
N VAL A 68 -4.20 4.93 0.87
CA VAL A 68 -3.54 5.41 2.08
C VAL A 68 -2.25 6.10 1.66
N SER A 69 -2.16 7.41 1.90
CA SER A 69 -0.98 8.20 1.58
C SER A 69 -0.85 9.36 2.56
N ASN A 70 0.39 9.75 2.82
CA ASN A 70 0.70 10.94 3.63
C ASN A 70 0.44 12.26 2.88
N LEU A 71 0.18 12.20 1.57
CA LEU A 71 -0.17 13.38 0.77
C LEU A 71 -1.58 13.92 1.08
N PHE A 72 -2.45 13.11 1.68
CA PHE A 72 -3.84 13.48 1.93
C PHE A 72 -4.07 13.79 3.40
N ASN A 73 -4.57 14.99 3.67
CA ASN A 73 -5.06 15.40 4.98
C ASN A 73 -6.51 15.87 4.87
N TYR A 74 -7.20 15.85 5.99
CA TYR A 74 -8.59 16.34 6.05
C TYR A 74 -8.61 17.80 6.48
N PRO A 75 -9.62 18.57 6.02
CA PRO A 75 -9.78 19.95 6.45
C PRO A 75 -9.88 20.08 7.98
N PRO A 76 -9.37 21.18 8.56
CA PRO A 76 -9.45 21.42 9.99
C PRO A 76 -10.92 21.55 10.46
N GLY A 77 -11.16 21.21 11.73
CA GLY A 77 -12.46 21.30 12.38
C GLY A 77 -13.40 20.10 12.13
N LEU A 78 -13.07 19.18 11.23
CA LEU A 78 -13.87 17.98 11.01
C LEU A 78 -13.59 16.93 12.10
N SER A 79 -14.66 16.39 12.69
CA SER A 79 -14.53 15.20 13.54
C SER A 79 -14.29 13.94 12.70
N ALA A 80 -13.73 12.89 13.31
CA ALA A 80 -13.59 11.59 12.66
C ALA A 80 -14.97 11.06 12.19
N ASN A 81 -16.04 11.34 12.94
CA ASN A 81 -17.40 10.98 12.56
C ASN A 81 -17.89 11.72 11.32
N ASP A 82 -17.58 13.02 11.19
CA ASP A 82 -17.96 13.80 10.00
C ASP A 82 -17.27 13.25 8.76
N ILE A 83 -16.00 12.88 8.89
CA ILE A 83 -15.23 12.26 7.81
C ILE A 83 -15.85 10.91 7.41
N PHE A 84 -16.20 10.04 8.37
CA PHE A 84 -16.89 8.78 8.07
C PHE A 84 -18.29 8.99 7.47
N ARG A 85 -19.05 9.99 7.93
CA ARG A 85 -20.37 10.32 7.35
C ARG A 85 -20.23 10.78 5.90
N PHE A 86 -19.19 11.57 5.59
CA PHE A 86 -18.88 11.98 4.23
C PHE A 86 -18.57 10.76 3.35
N TYR A 87 -17.75 9.82 3.82
CA TYR A 87 -17.47 8.58 3.09
C TYR A 87 -18.74 7.74 2.89
N LYS A 88 -19.59 7.59 3.91
CA LYS A 88 -20.87 6.87 3.80
C LYS A 88 -21.84 7.48 2.78
N PHE A 89 -21.74 8.76 2.51
CA PHE A 89 -22.53 9.39 1.47
C PHE A 89 -22.18 8.85 0.07
N PHE A 90 -20.91 8.56 -0.19
CA PHE A 90 -20.45 8.00 -1.46
C PHE A 90 -20.47 6.47 -1.50
N TYR A 91 -20.30 5.83 -0.35
CA TYR A 91 -20.16 4.39 -0.21
C TYR A 91 -21.14 3.86 0.85
N LYS A 92 -22.10 3.04 0.41
CA LYS A 92 -23.22 2.59 1.27
C LYS A 92 -22.78 1.75 2.48
N ASN A 93 -21.74 0.92 2.34
CA ASN A 93 -21.30 -0.04 3.35
C ASN A 93 -19.88 0.30 3.82
N CYS A 94 -19.75 1.23 4.78
CA CYS A 94 -18.46 1.56 5.37
C CYS A 94 -18.28 0.85 6.72
N THR A 95 -17.17 0.11 6.87
CA THR A 95 -16.77 -0.58 8.10
C THR A 95 -15.61 0.14 8.79
N ILE A 96 -15.53 0.01 10.11
CA ILE A 96 -14.42 0.52 10.94
C ILE A 96 -13.77 -0.69 11.63
N ASN A 97 -12.49 -0.94 11.35
CA ASN A 97 -11.75 -2.12 11.81
C ASN A 97 -10.58 -1.79 12.75
N LEU A 98 -9.84 -0.70 12.47
CA LEU A 98 -8.65 -0.30 13.21
C LEU A 98 -8.87 0.91 14.12
N PHE A 99 -9.72 1.84 13.70
CA PHE A 99 -9.96 3.09 14.43
C PHE A 99 -10.84 2.83 15.66
N ASP A 100 -10.49 3.43 16.81
CA ASP A 100 -11.32 3.32 18.02
C ASP A 100 -12.59 4.18 17.87
N LYS A 101 -13.74 3.52 17.89
CA LYS A 101 -15.05 4.18 17.79
C LYS A 101 -15.32 5.21 18.90
N LYS A 102 -14.66 5.09 20.07
CA LYS A 102 -14.74 6.09 21.15
C LYS A 102 -14.17 7.45 20.76
N LEU A 103 -13.31 7.49 19.72
CA LEU A 103 -12.66 8.70 19.24
C LEU A 103 -13.43 9.40 18.11
N LEU A 104 -14.57 8.87 17.68
CA LEU A 104 -15.34 9.40 16.54
C LEU A 104 -15.69 10.88 16.68
N ASN A 105 -15.96 11.35 17.91
CA ASN A 105 -16.32 12.76 18.15
C ASN A 105 -15.10 13.69 18.30
N LYS A 106 -13.88 13.15 18.28
CA LYS A 106 -12.66 13.99 18.27
C LYS A 106 -12.43 14.62 16.91
N THR A 107 -11.98 15.87 16.89
CA THR A 107 -11.55 16.52 15.66
C THR A 107 -10.27 15.86 15.12
N TYR A 108 -10.11 15.85 13.79
CA TYR A 108 -8.97 15.19 13.14
C TYR A 108 -7.62 15.70 13.67
N GLU A 109 -7.50 17.00 13.93
CA GLU A 109 -6.26 17.60 14.46
C GLU A 109 -5.93 17.10 15.86
N SER A 110 -6.94 16.81 16.69
CA SER A 110 -6.77 16.35 18.08
C SER A 110 -6.38 14.87 18.19
N LEU A 111 -6.41 14.14 17.07
CA LEU A 111 -5.95 12.75 17.01
C LEU A 111 -4.44 12.67 17.01
N SER A 112 -3.87 11.66 17.69
CA SER A 112 -2.46 11.32 17.53
C SER A 112 -2.17 10.83 16.12
N ASP A 113 -0.89 10.84 15.69
CA ASP A 113 -0.53 10.41 14.33
C ASP A 113 -0.91 8.94 14.08
N GLY A 114 -0.75 8.05 15.06
CA GLY A 114 -1.21 6.66 14.96
C GLY A 114 -2.74 6.53 14.89
N GLN A 115 -3.50 7.43 15.55
CA GLN A 115 -4.97 7.47 15.43
C GLN A 115 -5.38 7.99 14.04
N LYS A 116 -4.71 9.03 13.53
CA LYS A 116 -4.93 9.53 12.16
C LYS A 116 -4.64 8.45 11.12
N GLN A 117 -3.56 7.71 11.30
CA GLN A 117 -3.18 6.63 10.38
C GLN A 117 -4.21 5.50 10.38
N ARG A 118 -4.68 5.06 11.55
CA ARG A 118 -5.77 4.06 11.66
C ARG A 118 -7.05 4.54 10.98
N LEU A 119 -7.39 5.82 11.13
CA LEU A 119 -8.55 6.42 10.45
C LEU A 119 -8.38 6.39 8.92
N LYS A 120 -7.21 6.79 8.40
CA LYS A 120 -6.92 6.77 6.96
C LYS A 120 -7.03 5.36 6.37
N ILE A 121 -6.49 4.36 7.07
CA ILE A 121 -6.55 2.96 6.64
C ILE A 121 -8.01 2.47 6.61
N ASP A 122 -8.78 2.73 7.66
CA ASP A 122 -10.18 2.32 7.70
C ASP A 122 -11.00 2.98 6.59
N LEU A 123 -10.80 4.26 6.33
CA LEU A 123 -11.50 4.95 5.24
C LEU A 123 -11.14 4.32 3.87
N ALA A 124 -9.85 4.04 3.64
CA ALA A 124 -9.40 3.41 2.40
C ALA A 124 -9.97 2.02 2.18
N LEU A 125 -10.19 1.25 3.26
CA LEU A 125 -10.69 -0.12 3.21
C LEU A 125 -12.22 -0.23 3.39
N SER A 126 -12.87 0.79 3.94
CA SER A 126 -14.26 0.77 4.44
C SER A 126 -15.30 0.35 3.40
N HIS A 127 -15.08 0.68 2.14
CA HIS A 127 -16.00 0.43 1.03
C HIS A 127 -15.65 -0.82 0.21
N HIS A 128 -14.77 -1.69 0.72
CA HIS A 128 -14.31 -2.93 0.09
C HIS A 128 -13.82 -2.74 -1.36
N PRO A 129 -12.84 -1.84 -1.58
CA PRO A 129 -12.36 -1.54 -2.92
C PRO A 129 -11.70 -2.76 -3.58
N GLN A 130 -11.82 -2.88 -4.90
CA GLN A 130 -11.14 -3.91 -5.70
C GLN A 130 -9.61 -3.76 -5.65
N LEU A 131 -9.13 -2.52 -5.61
CA LEU A 131 -7.72 -2.17 -5.50
C LEU A 131 -7.51 -1.25 -4.31
N VAL A 132 -6.54 -1.59 -3.46
CA VAL A 132 -6.03 -0.67 -2.45
C VAL A 132 -4.56 -0.38 -2.72
N ILE A 133 -4.18 0.88 -2.56
CA ILE A 133 -2.78 1.33 -2.66
C ILE A 133 -2.42 2.01 -1.36
N MET A 134 -1.36 1.54 -0.70
CA MET A 134 -0.91 2.07 0.57
C MET A 134 0.58 2.45 0.49
N ASP A 135 0.89 3.68 0.88
CA ASP A 135 2.27 4.17 0.97
C ASP A 135 2.65 4.28 2.44
N GLU A 136 3.50 3.36 2.91
CA GLU A 136 3.98 3.23 4.28
C GLU A 136 2.84 3.24 5.32
N PRO A 137 1.85 2.33 5.20
CA PRO A 137 0.69 2.33 6.10
C PRO A 137 1.04 2.02 7.55
N GLU A 138 2.20 1.41 7.80
CA GLU A 138 2.74 1.10 9.12
C GLU A 138 3.18 2.34 9.93
N THR A 139 3.42 3.47 9.27
CA THR A 139 3.93 4.68 9.92
C THR A 139 3.06 5.10 11.10
N SER A 140 3.69 5.27 12.28
CA SER A 140 3.04 5.63 13.54
C SER A 140 2.02 4.60 14.09
N LEU A 141 1.96 3.39 13.54
CA LEU A 141 1.12 2.33 14.09
C LEU A 141 1.83 1.58 15.21
N GLU A 142 1.08 1.28 16.26
CA GLU A 142 1.50 0.35 17.32
C GLU A 142 1.43 -1.10 16.83
N GLN A 143 2.17 -2.01 17.47
CA GLN A 143 2.27 -3.42 17.08
C GLN A 143 0.90 -4.11 16.93
N ASN A 144 -0.04 -3.86 17.84
CA ASN A 144 -1.38 -4.43 17.74
C ASN A 144 -2.16 -3.96 16.50
N ALA A 145 -1.93 -2.71 16.07
CA ALA A 145 -2.54 -2.18 14.86
C ALA A 145 -1.87 -2.74 13.60
N LEU A 146 -0.56 -2.99 13.63
CA LEU A 146 0.18 -3.67 12.55
C LEU A 146 -0.32 -5.09 12.33
N ILE A 147 -0.51 -5.88 13.40
CA ILE A 147 -1.08 -7.23 13.33
C ILE A 147 -2.48 -7.21 12.72
N LYS A 148 -3.32 -6.25 13.11
CA LYS A 148 -4.66 -6.11 12.51
C LYS A 148 -4.59 -5.71 11.03
N LEU A 149 -3.69 -4.82 10.65
CA LEU A 149 -3.47 -4.43 9.26
C LEU A 149 -3.03 -5.65 8.42
N SER A 150 -2.07 -6.43 8.92
CA SER A 150 -1.62 -7.69 8.32
C SER A 150 -2.80 -8.65 8.09
N SER A 151 -3.62 -8.88 9.10
CA SER A 151 -4.82 -9.72 8.99
C SER A 151 -5.82 -9.20 7.95
N LEU A 152 -5.97 -7.89 7.80
CA LEU A 152 -6.83 -7.30 6.77
C LEU A 152 -6.25 -7.50 5.36
N ILE A 153 -4.92 -7.44 5.20
CA ILE A 153 -4.26 -7.74 3.92
C ILE A 153 -4.44 -9.20 3.56
N GLU A 154 -4.26 -10.12 4.51
CA GLU A 154 -4.50 -11.55 4.30
C GLU A 154 -5.95 -11.85 3.93
N LEU A 155 -6.91 -11.23 4.62
CA LEU A 155 -8.33 -11.35 4.29
C LEU A 155 -8.61 -10.88 2.85
N ARG A 156 -8.01 -9.78 2.41
CA ARG A 156 -8.12 -9.31 1.03
C ARG A 156 -7.54 -10.30 0.03
N ASN A 157 -6.44 -10.98 0.37
CA ASN A 157 -5.87 -12.05 -0.46
C ASN A 157 -6.86 -13.22 -0.62
N THR A 158 -7.52 -13.66 0.46
CA THR A 158 -8.53 -14.73 0.39
C THR A 158 -9.76 -14.32 -0.42
N GLN A 159 -10.12 -13.04 -0.39
CA GLN A 159 -11.22 -12.46 -1.17
C GLN A 159 -10.83 -12.13 -2.63
N GLN A 160 -9.61 -12.47 -3.05
CA GLN A 160 -9.07 -12.15 -4.37
C GLN A 160 -9.12 -10.64 -4.72
N LEU A 161 -8.91 -9.79 -3.74
CA LEU A 161 -8.80 -8.33 -3.90
C LEU A 161 -7.34 -7.93 -4.06
N THR A 162 -7.09 -6.92 -4.89
CA THR A 162 -5.72 -6.45 -5.17
C THR A 162 -5.27 -5.45 -4.11
N SER A 163 -4.03 -5.63 -3.61
CA SER A 163 -3.37 -4.67 -2.70
C SER A 163 -1.95 -4.37 -3.18
N ILE A 164 -1.59 -3.10 -3.26
CA ILE A 164 -0.23 -2.62 -3.55
C ILE A 164 0.23 -1.82 -2.35
N ILE A 165 1.34 -2.21 -1.72
CA ILE A 165 1.75 -1.68 -0.44
C ILE A 165 3.25 -1.38 -0.47
N ALA A 166 3.65 -0.11 -0.42
CA ALA A 166 5.03 0.23 -0.12
C ALA A 166 5.24 0.11 1.38
N THR A 167 6.19 -0.71 1.81
CA THR A 167 6.43 -0.98 3.22
C THR A 167 7.89 -1.27 3.53
N HIS A 168 8.28 -0.97 4.77
CA HIS A 168 9.54 -1.38 5.40
C HIS A 168 9.30 -2.25 6.64
N ASP A 169 8.05 -2.55 6.97
CA ASP A 169 7.67 -3.34 8.12
C ASP A 169 7.56 -4.82 7.79
N LEU A 170 8.12 -5.67 8.66
CA LEU A 170 8.16 -7.12 8.48
C LEU A 170 6.77 -7.75 8.52
N ILE A 171 5.91 -7.32 9.45
CA ILE A 171 4.57 -7.89 9.65
C ILE A 171 3.73 -7.64 8.40
N VAL A 172 3.84 -6.41 7.85
CA VAL A 172 3.14 -6.04 6.62
C VAL A 172 3.70 -6.78 5.41
N LEU A 173 5.03 -6.91 5.30
CA LEU A 173 5.68 -7.63 4.20
C LEU A 173 5.27 -9.11 4.17
N GLU A 174 5.27 -9.78 5.33
CA GLU A 174 4.91 -11.20 5.45
C GLU A 174 3.45 -11.50 5.08
N SER A 175 2.56 -10.51 5.19
CA SER A 175 1.16 -10.64 4.74
C SER A 175 1.00 -10.52 3.23
N CYS A 176 2.05 -10.10 2.51
CA CYS A 176 2.03 -9.94 1.07
C CYS A 176 2.48 -11.22 0.35
N LYS A 177 1.85 -11.52 -0.79
CA LYS A 177 2.18 -12.71 -1.62
C LYS A 177 3.30 -12.45 -2.61
N TRP A 178 3.35 -11.25 -3.17
CA TRP A 178 4.32 -10.82 -4.17
C TRP A 178 5.18 -9.69 -3.63
N VAL A 179 6.41 -9.64 -4.10
CA VAL A 179 7.37 -8.59 -3.75
C VAL A 179 7.93 -7.98 -5.02
N LEU A 180 7.85 -6.67 -5.11
CA LEU A 180 8.51 -5.86 -6.12
C LEU A 180 9.67 -5.13 -5.46
N LEU A 181 10.89 -5.49 -5.87
CA LEU A 181 12.12 -4.86 -5.43
C LEU A 181 12.49 -3.71 -6.35
N LEU A 182 12.53 -2.50 -5.80
CA LEU A 182 12.96 -1.29 -6.49
C LEU A 182 14.39 -0.92 -6.08
N ASN A 183 15.23 -0.64 -7.07
CA ASN A 183 16.57 -0.10 -6.88
C ASN A 183 16.86 1.00 -7.90
N GLY A 184 17.18 2.22 -7.43
CA GLY A 184 17.55 3.35 -8.28
C GLY A 184 16.54 3.66 -9.38
N GLY A 185 15.24 3.54 -9.11
CA GLY A 185 14.15 3.78 -10.07
C GLY A 185 13.87 2.64 -11.05
N ASN A 186 14.57 1.50 -10.93
CA ASN A 186 14.38 0.31 -11.74
C ASN A 186 13.72 -0.81 -10.94
N ILE A 187 12.95 -1.67 -11.61
CA ILE A 187 12.48 -2.92 -11.02
C ILE A 187 13.61 -3.94 -11.12
N ALA A 188 14.21 -4.27 -9.97
CA ALA A 188 15.25 -5.27 -9.87
C ALA A 188 14.69 -6.70 -9.90
N LYS A 189 13.55 -6.94 -9.18
CA LYS A 189 12.85 -8.22 -9.15
C LYS A 189 11.36 -8.04 -8.94
N TYR A 190 10.57 -8.97 -9.46
CA TYR A 190 9.15 -9.11 -9.15
C TYR A 190 8.78 -10.58 -9.08
N GLU A 191 8.69 -11.11 -7.88
CA GLU A 191 8.49 -12.54 -7.62
C GLU A 191 7.61 -12.74 -6.38
N THR A 192 7.23 -13.99 -6.11
CA THR A 192 6.60 -14.32 -4.82
C THR A 192 7.60 -14.17 -3.69
N LEU A 193 7.12 -13.81 -2.49
CA LEU A 193 7.97 -13.71 -1.31
C LEU A 193 8.75 -15.01 -1.07
N ASP A 194 8.08 -16.16 -1.20
CA ASP A 194 8.71 -17.47 -1.04
C ASP A 194 9.84 -17.74 -2.05
N SER A 195 9.69 -17.28 -3.30
CA SER A 195 10.73 -17.42 -4.34
C SER A 195 11.95 -16.58 -4.00
N ILE A 196 11.76 -15.34 -3.56
CA ILE A 196 12.87 -14.46 -3.16
C ILE A 196 13.61 -15.05 -1.96
N LEU A 197 12.90 -15.54 -0.94
CA LEU A 197 13.51 -16.14 0.24
C LEU A 197 14.33 -17.38 -0.10
N LYS A 198 13.82 -18.25 -1.01
CA LYS A 198 14.60 -19.41 -1.51
C LYS A 198 15.89 -18.98 -2.21
N THR A 199 15.85 -17.92 -3.01
CA THR A 199 17.03 -17.41 -3.71
C THR A 199 18.09 -16.93 -2.72
N ILE A 200 17.70 -16.26 -1.65
CA ILE A 200 18.59 -15.82 -0.57
C ILE A 200 19.26 -17.03 0.09
N THR A 201 18.51 -18.11 0.39
CA THR A 201 19.06 -19.34 0.97
C THR A 201 20.20 -19.90 0.12
N ILE A 202 20.00 -20.00 -1.19
CA ILE A 202 20.98 -20.55 -2.12
C ILE A 202 22.23 -19.66 -2.19
N SER A 203 22.06 -18.35 -2.24
CA SER A 203 23.15 -17.40 -2.42
C SER A 203 24.06 -17.26 -1.19
N PHE A 204 23.51 -17.41 0.02
CA PHE A 204 24.25 -17.18 1.27
C PHE A 204 24.54 -18.45 2.07
N SER A 205 24.18 -19.63 1.59
CA SER A 205 24.38 -20.92 2.29
C SER A 205 23.91 -20.88 3.75
N LEU A 206 22.77 -20.26 4.00
CA LEU A 206 22.21 -20.10 5.34
C LEU A 206 21.87 -21.46 5.93
N LYS A 207 22.25 -21.71 7.19
CA LYS A 207 21.91 -22.93 7.93
C LYS A 207 20.44 -23.02 8.29
N GLU A 208 19.75 -21.87 8.34
CA GLU A 208 18.33 -21.73 8.65
C GLU A 208 17.56 -21.20 7.45
N LYS A 209 16.26 -21.49 7.42
CA LYS A 209 15.37 -20.97 6.37
C LYS A 209 15.31 -19.43 6.49
N PRO A 210 15.64 -18.68 5.42
CA PRO A 210 15.64 -17.23 5.46
C PRO A 210 14.23 -16.67 5.70
N THR A 211 14.19 -15.54 6.35
CA THR A 211 12.97 -14.83 6.74
C THR A 211 12.84 -13.52 5.95
N ALA A 212 11.67 -12.90 6.02
CA ALA A 212 11.48 -11.55 5.49
C ALA A 212 12.41 -10.51 6.15
N LYS A 213 12.85 -10.77 7.41
CA LYS A 213 13.84 -9.95 8.11
C LYS A 213 15.20 -9.96 7.39
N ASP A 214 15.65 -11.11 6.92
CA ASP A 214 16.91 -11.25 6.19
C ASP A 214 16.84 -10.51 4.85
N LEU A 215 15.70 -10.57 4.18
CA LEU A 215 15.46 -9.80 2.95
C LEU A 215 15.56 -8.29 3.20
N LEU A 216 14.92 -7.77 4.26
CA LEU A 216 14.98 -6.35 4.59
C LEU A 216 16.37 -5.91 5.08
N ALA A 217 17.12 -6.78 5.75
CA ALA A 217 18.50 -6.51 6.13
C ALA A 217 19.41 -6.34 4.91
N LEU A 218 19.33 -7.26 3.95
CA LEU A 218 20.09 -7.17 2.70
C LEU A 218 19.81 -5.90 1.88
N LEU A 219 18.62 -5.33 1.99
CA LEU A 219 18.27 -4.09 1.31
C LEU A 219 18.90 -2.84 1.96
N LYS A 220 19.41 -2.94 3.19
CA LYS A 220 20.09 -1.81 3.85
C LYS A 220 21.55 -1.73 3.44
N ASP A 221 22.11 -2.81 2.91
CA ASP A 221 23.53 -2.95 2.52
C ASP A 221 23.73 -2.68 1.01
N ILE A 222 22.66 -2.39 0.25
CA ILE A 222 22.66 -2.01 -1.17
C ILE A 222 22.38 -0.49 -1.34
#